data_fa1caad8d44ac3f0d0a82073bde6df81
#
_entry.id   fa1caad8d44ac3f0d0a82073bde6df81
#
_cell.length_a   1.000
_cell.length_b   1.000
_cell.length_c   1.000
_cell.angle_alpha   90.00
_cell.angle_beta   90.00
_cell.angle_gamma   90.00
#
_symmetry.space_group_name_H-M   'P 1'
#
loop_
_entity.id
_entity.type
_entity.pdbx_description
1 polymer ?
#
loop_
_entity_poly.entity_id
_entity_poly.type
_entity_poly.pdbx_seq_one_letter_code
_entity_poly.pdbx_strand_id
1 'polypeptide(L)'
;HASTRRLVLQGADAVAFIADSQVSETENNAASFLDLRANLKELGRSMRDVPLVIQFNKRDLANTRSDAEIDELARRGKEPVFKASAVHGQGVIESFFGLLDRAWRKLDAEHDLRQKLAIGPDDFLAKAAASLGYEGRARELCEAHVGGRRGQ
;
A
#
# COMPACT_ATOMS: atom_id res chain seq x y z
N HIS A 1 16.83 -15.29 5.87
CA HIS A 1 16.10 -14.36 5.00
C HIS A 1 15.69 -13.02 5.66
N ALA A 2 15.83 -12.86 7.00
CA ALA A 2 15.58 -11.61 7.69
C ALA A 2 16.57 -10.50 7.26
N SER A 3 17.82 -10.85 7.01
CA SER A 3 18.84 -9.91 6.54
C SER A 3 18.53 -9.34 5.16
N THR A 4 18.01 -10.16 4.25
CA THR A 4 17.61 -9.72 2.91
C THR A 4 16.42 -8.75 2.99
N ARG A 5 15.44 -9.04 3.84
CA ARG A 5 14.28 -8.15 4.06
C ARG A 5 14.73 -6.78 4.58
N ARG A 6 15.65 -6.75 5.55
CA ARG A 6 16.19 -5.49 6.08
C ARG A 6 16.91 -4.69 5.00
N LEU A 7 17.71 -5.35 4.19
CA LEU A 7 18.44 -4.69 3.12
C LEU A 7 17.50 -4.00 2.13
N VAL A 8 16.41 -4.67 1.75
CA VAL A 8 15.39 -4.10 0.86
C VAL A 8 14.67 -2.94 1.54
N LEU A 9 14.26 -3.09 2.79
CA LEU A 9 13.54 -2.07 3.54
C LEU A 9 14.38 -0.82 3.81
N GLN A 10 15.70 -0.96 3.87
CA GLN A 10 16.61 0.16 4.13
C GLN A 10 16.49 1.25 3.06
N GLY A 11 16.34 0.86 1.79
CA GLY A 11 16.22 1.79 0.66
C GLY A 11 14.81 2.04 0.17
N ALA A 12 13.79 1.44 0.81
CA ALA A 12 12.42 1.57 0.34
C ALA A 12 11.82 2.94 0.68
N ASP A 13 11.20 3.58 -0.31
CA ASP A 13 10.46 4.83 -0.12
C ASP A 13 8.99 4.57 0.27
N ALA A 14 8.49 3.37 0.02
CA ALA A 14 7.14 2.96 0.33
C ALA A 14 7.07 1.42 0.42
N VAL A 15 6.09 0.91 1.14
CA VAL A 15 5.93 -0.52 1.39
C VAL A 15 4.48 -0.95 1.14
N ALA A 16 4.29 -2.00 0.37
CA ALA A 16 3.02 -2.70 0.28
C ALA A 16 3.09 -3.97 1.12
N PHE A 17 2.19 -4.10 2.09
CA PHE A 17 2.04 -5.33 2.87
C PHE A 17 0.97 -6.19 2.22
N ILE A 18 1.36 -7.34 1.72
CA ILE A 18 0.47 -8.27 1.03
C ILE A 18 0.07 -9.39 2.00
N ALA A 19 -1.19 -9.37 2.44
CA ALA A 19 -1.77 -10.37 3.30
C ALA A 19 -2.51 -11.43 2.49
N ASP A 20 -2.53 -12.63 3.00
CA ASP A 20 -3.34 -13.73 2.48
C ASP A 20 -4.74 -13.66 3.11
N SER A 21 -5.77 -13.60 2.30
CA SER A 21 -7.15 -13.45 2.78
C SER A 21 -7.72 -14.68 3.47
N GLN A 22 -7.06 -15.84 3.36
CA GLN A 22 -7.56 -17.07 3.97
C GLN A 22 -7.62 -16.95 5.50
N VAL A 23 -8.69 -17.43 6.09
CA VAL A 23 -8.88 -17.41 7.56
C VAL A 23 -7.74 -18.15 8.26
N SER A 24 -7.28 -19.26 7.67
CA SER A 24 -6.15 -20.05 8.19
C SER A 24 -4.84 -19.28 8.27
N GLU A 25 -4.70 -18.18 7.53
CA GLU A 25 -3.47 -17.38 7.47
C GLU A 25 -3.49 -16.17 8.41
N THR A 26 -4.53 -16.04 9.23
CA THR A 26 -4.69 -14.89 10.15
C THR A 26 -3.47 -14.69 11.06
N GLU A 27 -2.99 -15.75 11.68
CA GLU A 27 -1.83 -15.66 12.58
C GLU A 27 -0.53 -15.37 11.82
N ASN A 28 -0.36 -15.99 10.65
CA ASN A 28 0.80 -15.75 9.80
C ASN A 28 0.86 -14.30 9.31
N ASN A 29 -0.28 -13.74 8.91
CA ASN A 29 -0.37 -12.32 8.53
C ASN A 29 0.01 -11.41 9.69
N ALA A 30 -0.51 -11.68 10.89
CA ALA A 30 -0.20 -10.89 12.07
C ALA A 30 1.29 -10.95 12.41
N ALA A 31 1.87 -12.14 12.39
CA ALA A 31 3.30 -12.33 12.64
C ALA A 31 4.16 -11.61 11.61
N SER A 32 3.79 -11.69 10.34
CA SER A 32 4.52 -11.00 9.26
C SER A 32 4.44 -9.47 9.39
N PHE A 33 3.31 -8.95 9.81
CA PHE A 33 3.14 -7.51 10.02
C PHE A 33 3.99 -7.02 11.20
N LEU A 34 4.03 -7.77 12.29
CA LEU A 34 4.90 -7.47 13.42
C LEU A 34 6.38 -7.55 13.04
N ASP A 35 6.75 -8.51 12.21
CA ASP A 35 8.12 -8.64 11.69
C ASP A 35 8.51 -7.43 10.84
N LEU A 36 7.62 -6.97 9.95
CA LEU A 36 7.83 -5.74 9.19
C LEU A 36 8.08 -4.55 10.12
N ARG A 37 7.25 -4.40 11.13
CA ARG A 37 7.37 -3.32 12.12
C ARG A 37 8.71 -3.39 12.87
N ALA A 38 9.13 -4.58 13.29
CA ALA A 38 10.39 -4.78 13.99
C ALA A 38 11.58 -4.48 13.08
N ASN A 39 11.56 -4.93 11.84
CA ASN A 39 12.63 -4.65 10.87
C ASN A 39 12.77 -3.16 10.57
N LEU A 40 11.67 -2.44 10.41
CA LEU A 40 11.70 -0.99 10.22
C LEU A 40 12.28 -0.28 11.44
N LYS A 41 11.89 -0.71 12.64
CA LYS A 41 12.41 -0.14 13.89
C LYS A 41 13.92 -0.34 14.03
N GLU A 42 14.44 -1.51 13.69
CA GLU A 42 15.88 -1.78 13.70
C GLU A 42 16.66 -0.91 12.71
N LEU A 43 16.00 -0.48 11.63
CA LEU A 43 16.57 0.45 10.65
C LEU A 43 16.41 1.92 11.06
N GLY A 44 15.92 2.19 12.28
CA GLY A 44 15.65 3.55 12.74
C GLY A 44 14.43 4.19 12.08
N ARG A 45 13.55 3.38 11.46
CA ARG A 45 12.36 3.85 10.76
C ARG A 45 11.10 3.50 11.55
N SER A 46 10.10 4.36 11.51
CA SER A 46 8.79 4.10 12.12
C SER A 46 7.79 3.70 11.04
N MET A 47 6.86 2.81 11.39
CA MET A 47 5.70 2.50 10.55
C MET A 47 4.89 3.74 10.17
N ARG A 48 4.93 4.78 10.99
CA ARG A 48 4.22 6.04 10.76
C ARG A 48 4.88 6.88 9.67
N ASP A 49 6.20 6.72 9.50
CA ASP A 49 7.00 7.55 8.60
C ASP A 49 7.18 6.93 7.22
N VAL A 50 6.85 5.66 7.08
CA VAL A 50 6.94 4.95 5.80
C VAL A 50 5.56 4.86 5.18
N PRO A 51 5.38 5.38 3.96
CA PRO A 51 4.15 5.17 3.21
C PRO A 51 3.85 3.67 3.09
N LEU A 52 2.66 3.28 3.52
CA LEU A 52 2.27 1.88 3.60
C LEU A 52 0.85 1.70 3.07
N VAL A 53 0.65 0.72 2.23
CA VAL A 53 -0.67 0.20 1.88
C VAL A 53 -0.75 -1.27 2.25
N ILE A 54 -1.95 -1.75 2.53
CA ILE A 54 -2.23 -3.15 2.82
C ILE A 54 -3.07 -3.70 1.69
N GLN A 55 -2.69 -4.88 1.18
CA GLN A 55 -3.46 -5.60 0.18
C GLN A 55 -3.86 -6.96 0.74
N PHE A 56 -5.17 -7.23 0.84
CA PHE A 56 -5.67 -8.58 1.10
C PHE A 56 -5.84 -9.30 -0.23
N ASN A 57 -4.87 -10.14 -0.55
CA ASN A 57 -4.83 -10.93 -1.78
C ASN A 57 -5.56 -12.27 -1.61
N LYS A 58 -5.73 -12.96 -2.71
CA LYS A 58 -6.37 -14.28 -2.79
C LYS A 58 -7.85 -14.26 -2.44
N ARG A 59 -8.56 -13.15 -2.82
CA ARG A 59 -10.00 -13.02 -2.60
C ARG A 59 -10.82 -14.06 -3.38
N ASP A 60 -10.21 -14.68 -4.38
CA ASP A 60 -10.81 -15.73 -5.21
C ASP A 60 -10.89 -17.09 -4.52
N LEU A 61 -10.13 -17.31 -3.45
CA LEU A 61 -10.09 -18.58 -2.75
C LEU A 61 -11.29 -18.75 -1.81
N ALA A 62 -11.56 -20.02 -1.46
CA ALA A 62 -12.55 -20.36 -0.45
C ALA A 62 -12.02 -20.04 0.96
N ASN A 63 -12.92 -19.95 1.94
CA ASN A 63 -12.59 -19.74 3.36
C ASN A 63 -11.73 -18.50 3.62
N THR A 64 -11.98 -17.44 2.87
CA THR A 64 -11.36 -16.14 3.09
C THR A 64 -12.18 -15.32 4.09
N ARG A 65 -11.52 -14.37 4.75
CA ARG A 65 -12.19 -13.36 5.55
C ARG A 65 -13.24 -12.63 4.71
N SER A 66 -14.37 -12.32 5.29
CA SER A 66 -15.43 -11.57 4.60
C SER A 66 -14.99 -10.15 4.29
N ASP A 67 -15.62 -9.54 3.29
CA ASP A 67 -15.41 -8.13 2.98
C ASP A 67 -15.72 -7.24 4.18
N ALA A 68 -16.77 -7.56 4.95
CA ALA A 68 -17.13 -6.82 6.15
C ALA A 68 -16.03 -6.86 7.22
N GLU A 69 -15.38 -8.00 7.42
CA GLU A 69 -14.26 -8.13 8.35
C GLU A 69 -13.05 -7.29 7.90
N ILE A 70 -12.72 -7.33 6.62
CA ILE A 70 -11.63 -6.53 6.05
C ILE A 70 -11.94 -5.03 6.17
N ASP A 71 -13.16 -4.64 5.87
CA ASP A 71 -13.61 -3.24 6.00
C ASP A 71 -13.50 -2.74 7.44
N GLU A 72 -13.83 -3.60 8.41
CA GLU A 72 -13.70 -3.26 9.83
C GLU A 72 -12.23 -3.10 10.24
N LEU A 73 -11.35 -3.99 9.79
CA LEU A 73 -9.90 -3.85 10.00
C LEU A 73 -9.37 -2.54 9.41
N ALA A 74 -9.83 -2.19 8.21
CA ALA A 74 -9.43 -0.97 7.53
C ALA A 74 -9.88 0.28 8.29
N ARG A 75 -11.09 0.27 8.87
CA ARG A 75 -11.60 1.39 9.68
C ARG A 75 -10.81 1.62 10.96
N ARG A 76 -10.28 0.55 11.56
CA ARG A 76 -9.47 0.64 12.79
C ARG A 76 -8.06 1.08 12.53
N GLY A 77 -7.54 0.80 11.34
CA GLY A 77 -6.19 1.15 10.93
C GLY A 77 -6.10 2.54 10.31
N LYS A 78 -4.89 2.91 9.94
CA LYS A 78 -4.59 4.20 9.28
C LYS A 78 -4.28 4.03 7.80
N GLU A 79 -3.87 2.84 7.41
CA GLU A 79 -3.43 2.54 6.06
C GLU A 79 -4.62 2.23 5.15
N PRO A 80 -4.56 2.61 3.87
CA PRO A 80 -5.55 2.16 2.91
C PRO A 80 -5.42 0.66 2.70
N VAL A 81 -6.56 0.00 2.60
CA VAL A 81 -6.65 -1.45 2.43
C VAL A 81 -7.29 -1.76 1.09
N PHE A 82 -6.57 -2.49 0.26
CA PHE A 82 -7.03 -2.95 -1.05
C PHE A 82 -7.39 -4.43 -0.98
N LYS A 83 -8.42 -4.81 -1.69
CA LYS A 83 -8.82 -6.22 -1.86
C LYS A 83 -8.36 -6.67 -3.24
N ALA A 84 -7.74 -7.83 -3.31
CA ALA A 84 -7.12 -8.28 -4.55
C ALA A 84 -7.29 -9.77 -4.80
N SER A 85 -7.28 -10.10 -6.07
CA SER A 85 -7.08 -11.44 -6.58
C SER A 85 -6.00 -11.33 -7.67
N ALA A 86 -4.75 -11.45 -7.26
CA ALA A 86 -3.62 -11.19 -8.15
C ALA A 86 -3.57 -12.16 -9.33
N VAL A 87 -4.01 -13.38 -9.13
CA VAL A 87 -4.09 -14.39 -10.19
C VAL A 87 -5.02 -13.95 -11.34
N HIS A 88 -6.01 -13.12 -11.04
CA HIS A 88 -6.92 -12.53 -12.02
C HIS A 88 -6.59 -11.07 -12.36
N GLY A 89 -5.51 -10.54 -11.84
CA GLY A 89 -5.10 -9.15 -12.05
C GLY A 89 -5.96 -8.10 -11.33
N GLN A 90 -6.86 -8.53 -10.47
CA GLN A 90 -7.78 -7.62 -9.76
C GLN A 90 -7.10 -7.03 -8.51
N GLY A 91 -7.24 -5.73 -8.30
CA GLY A 91 -6.76 -5.03 -7.11
C GLY A 91 -5.26 -4.76 -7.09
N VAL A 92 -4.49 -5.28 -8.04
CA VAL A 92 -3.02 -5.16 -8.09
C VAL A 92 -2.60 -3.75 -8.50
N ILE A 93 -3.10 -3.28 -9.64
CA ILE A 93 -2.76 -1.95 -10.13
C ILE A 93 -3.33 -0.85 -9.22
N GLU A 94 -4.50 -1.09 -8.63
CA GLU A 94 -5.12 -0.20 -7.66
C GLU A 94 -4.22 -0.03 -6.44
N SER A 95 -3.70 -1.13 -5.89
CA SER A 95 -2.75 -1.12 -4.76
C SER A 95 -1.47 -0.36 -5.10
N PHE A 96 -0.95 -0.56 -6.30
CA PHE A 96 0.24 0.14 -6.78
C PHE A 96 0.03 1.65 -6.85
N PHE A 97 -1.09 2.09 -7.44
CA PHE A 97 -1.38 3.52 -7.51
C PHE A 97 -1.65 4.14 -6.15
N GLY A 98 -2.30 3.42 -5.25
CA GLY A 98 -2.47 3.86 -3.86
C GLY A 98 -1.13 4.04 -3.15
N LEU A 99 -0.21 3.13 -3.36
CA LEU A 99 1.14 3.22 -2.82
C LEU A 99 1.92 4.39 -3.43
N LEU A 100 1.81 4.56 -4.74
CA LEU A 100 2.49 5.62 -5.50
C LEU A 100 2.01 7.01 -5.03
N ASP A 101 0.72 7.18 -4.82
CA ASP A 101 0.15 8.42 -4.29
C ASP A 101 0.73 8.75 -2.91
N ARG A 102 0.77 7.79 -2.01
CA ARG A 102 1.32 7.98 -0.67
C ARG A 102 2.82 8.28 -0.69
N ALA A 103 3.57 7.57 -1.52
CA ALA A 103 5.00 7.80 -1.69
C ALA A 103 5.29 9.21 -2.21
N TRP A 104 4.53 9.65 -3.23
CA TRP A 104 4.67 11.01 -3.76
C TRP A 104 4.42 12.08 -2.69
N ARG A 105 3.34 11.95 -1.92
CA ARG A 105 2.99 12.91 -0.86
C ARG A 105 4.06 13.01 0.20
N LYS A 106 4.63 11.88 0.59
CA LYS A 106 5.72 11.83 1.57
C LYS A 106 6.99 12.50 1.03
N LEU A 107 7.39 12.16 -0.18
CA LEU A 107 8.58 12.73 -0.82
C LEU A 107 8.40 14.23 -1.09
N ASP A 108 7.20 14.66 -1.48
CA ASP A 108 6.91 16.07 -1.67
C ASP A 108 7.03 16.85 -0.35
N ALA A 109 6.52 16.30 0.74
CA ALA A 109 6.61 16.91 2.07
C ALA A 109 8.07 17.04 2.54
N GLU A 110 8.92 16.05 2.23
CA GLU A 110 10.32 16.05 2.65
C GLU A 110 11.23 16.84 1.75
N HIS A 111 10.97 16.88 0.44
CA HIS A 111 11.89 17.39 -0.57
C HIS A 111 11.31 18.52 -1.43
N ASP A 112 10.09 18.94 -1.17
CA ASP A 112 9.41 20.00 -1.93
C ASP A 112 9.38 19.72 -3.45
N LEU A 113 8.95 18.51 -3.80
CA LEU A 113 8.95 18.04 -5.19
C LEU A 113 8.03 18.86 -6.08
N ARG A 114 6.89 19.31 -5.55
CA ARG A 114 5.93 20.13 -6.27
C ARG A 114 6.59 21.39 -6.82
N GLN A 115 7.39 22.06 -6.00
CA GLN A 115 8.12 23.26 -6.41
C GLN A 115 9.26 22.93 -7.35
N LYS A 116 10.07 21.93 -7.01
CA LYS A 116 11.27 21.55 -7.77
C LYS A 116 10.94 21.01 -9.15
N LEU A 117 9.87 20.23 -9.27
CA LEU A 117 9.49 19.56 -10.51
C LEU A 117 8.35 20.27 -11.24
N ALA A 118 7.76 21.31 -10.64
CA ALA A 118 6.60 22.05 -11.16
C ALA A 118 5.43 21.12 -11.51
N ILE A 119 5.22 20.07 -10.69
CA ILE A 119 4.19 19.06 -10.90
C ILE A 119 3.50 18.73 -9.57
N GLY A 120 2.17 18.73 -9.55
CA GLY A 120 1.39 18.31 -8.40
C GLY A 120 1.15 16.79 -8.37
N PRO A 121 0.56 16.27 -7.28
CA PRO A 121 0.29 14.84 -7.14
C PRO A 121 -0.65 14.30 -8.21
N ASP A 122 -1.68 15.04 -8.57
CA ASP A 122 -2.64 14.59 -9.60
C ASP A 122 -1.99 14.49 -10.98
N ASP A 123 -1.14 15.44 -11.33
CA ASP A 123 -0.41 15.40 -12.60
C ASP A 123 0.61 14.26 -12.63
N PHE A 124 1.29 14.04 -11.53
CA PHE A 124 2.24 12.93 -11.40
C PHE A 124 1.53 11.59 -11.59
N LEU A 125 0.42 11.37 -10.90
CA LEU A 125 -0.36 10.14 -11.01
C LEU A 125 -0.97 9.97 -12.40
N ALA A 126 -1.44 11.06 -13.02
CA ALA A 126 -1.97 11.02 -14.37
C ALA A 126 -0.90 10.61 -15.40
N LYS A 127 0.32 11.12 -15.27
CA LYS A 127 1.45 10.74 -16.12
C LYS A 127 1.84 9.28 -15.92
N ALA A 128 1.88 8.81 -14.68
CA ALA A 128 2.14 7.42 -14.37
C ALA A 128 1.06 6.51 -14.98
N ALA A 129 -0.20 6.87 -14.84
CA ALA A 129 -1.32 6.13 -15.41
C ALA A 129 -1.23 6.05 -16.94
N ALA A 130 -0.95 7.17 -17.60
CA ALA A 130 -0.80 7.22 -19.06
C ALA A 130 0.35 6.31 -19.51
N SER A 131 1.50 6.34 -18.84
CA SER A 131 2.66 5.54 -19.21
C SER A 131 2.45 4.04 -19.02
N LEU A 132 1.52 3.64 -18.15
CA LEU A 132 1.21 2.24 -17.87
C LEU A 132 -0.04 1.73 -18.59
N GLY A 133 -0.65 2.55 -19.44
CA GLY A 133 -1.85 2.16 -20.20
C GLY A 133 -3.17 2.36 -19.46
N TYR A 134 -3.18 3.18 -18.41
CA TYR A 134 -4.36 3.50 -17.61
C TYR A 134 -4.75 4.98 -17.69
N GLU A 135 -4.51 5.60 -18.83
CA GLU A 135 -4.81 7.03 -19.03
C GLU A 135 -6.22 7.39 -18.59
N GLY A 136 -6.35 8.48 -17.82
CA GLY A 136 -7.63 8.97 -17.30
C GLY A 136 -8.16 8.22 -16.09
N ARG A 137 -7.47 7.18 -15.60
CA ARG A 137 -7.96 6.33 -14.51
C ARG A 137 -7.20 6.48 -13.19
N ALA A 138 -6.25 7.41 -13.10
CA ALA A 138 -5.37 7.52 -11.93
C ALA A 138 -6.13 7.70 -10.61
N ARG A 139 -7.11 8.60 -10.56
CA ARG A 139 -7.89 8.86 -9.35
C ARG A 139 -8.74 7.67 -8.95
N GLU A 140 -9.45 7.06 -9.90
CA GLU A 140 -10.23 5.85 -9.66
C GLU A 140 -9.37 4.74 -9.05
N LEU A 141 -8.19 4.51 -9.61
CA LEU A 141 -7.27 3.47 -9.14
C LEU A 141 -6.76 3.77 -7.71
N CYS A 142 -6.33 5.00 -7.45
CA CYS A 142 -5.84 5.41 -6.12
C CYS A 142 -6.90 5.29 -5.03
N GLU A 143 -8.16 5.54 -5.37
CA GLU A 143 -9.26 5.59 -4.41
C GLU A 143 -9.99 4.26 -4.25
N ALA A 144 -9.59 3.22 -4.95
CA ALA A 144 -10.20 1.89 -4.90
C ALA A 144 -9.79 1.11 -3.64
N HIS A 145 -9.83 1.77 -2.49
CA HIS A 145 -9.47 1.20 -1.20
C HIS A 145 -10.52 1.48 -0.14
N VAL A 146 -10.46 0.71 0.95
CA VAL A 146 -11.23 0.94 2.16
C VAL A 146 -10.29 1.48 3.24
N GLY A 147 -10.80 2.34 4.12
CA GLY A 147 -9.99 2.97 5.15
C GLY A 147 -9.00 3.99 4.58
N GLY A 148 -7.93 4.27 5.31
CA GLY A 148 -6.97 5.28 4.91
C GLY A 148 -7.57 6.68 4.99
N ARG A 149 -7.35 7.41 6.09
CA ARG A 149 -7.85 8.78 6.18
C ARG A 149 -7.23 9.62 5.08
N ARG A 150 -8.07 10.28 4.28
CA ARG A 150 -7.62 11.27 3.32
C ARG A 150 -6.89 12.37 4.07
N GLY A 151 -5.61 12.53 3.76
CA GLY A 151 -4.78 13.68 4.03
C GLY A 151 -5.09 14.49 5.30
N GLN A 152 -4.54 14.05 6.38
CA GLN A 152 -4.13 14.98 7.42
C GLN A 152 -2.63 15.11 7.35
#